data_a3e3263ad850889713deabf1c1db8652
#
_entry.id   a3e3263ad850889713deabf1c1db8652
#
_cell.length_a   1.000
_cell.length_b   1.000
_cell.length_c   1.000
_cell.angle_alpha   90.00
_cell.angle_beta   90.00
_cell.angle_gamma   90.00
#
_symmetry.space_group_name_H-M   'P 1'
#
loop_
_entity.id
_entity.type
_entity.pdbx_description
1 polymer ?
#
loop_
_entity_poly.entity_id
_entity_poly.type
_entity_poly.pdbx_seq_one_letter_code
_entity_poly.pdbx_strand_id
1 'polypeptide(L)'
;MAGYSGTALSKKLGIGTDTELHLVNAPAALAKELSASGGTANLDRGTSSVVVIFAKEADDLENRFLEAMASLPADGSIWCAWPKKASKVATDITEDRLRDLFLPTGMVDNKVAAIDEVWSGLRFVVRKELRATWNT
;
A
#
# COMPACT_ATOMS: atom_id res chain seq x y z
N MET A 1 23.53 -4.85 1.81
CA MET A 1 22.74 -5.02 1.77
C MET A 1 22.05 -5.48 2.62
N ALA A 2 21.60 -5.21 2.99
CA ALA A 2 21.07 -5.37 3.91
C ALA A 2 20.43 -6.50 4.26
N GLY A 3 20.51 -7.25 4.76
CA GLY A 3 19.90 -8.32 5.32
C GLY A 3 18.61 -8.75 4.78
N TYR A 4 18.32 -8.45 3.57
CA TYR A 4 17.11 -8.85 3.04
C TYR A 4 17.21 -10.22 2.50
N SER A 5 16.12 -10.86 2.35
CA SER A 5 16.06 -12.22 1.88
C SER A 5 16.37 -12.35 0.41
N GLY A 6 16.74 -11.33 -0.24
CA GLY A 6 17.03 -11.39 -1.66
C GLY A 6 15.91 -10.95 -2.56
N THR A 7 14.71 -10.76 -2.03
CA THR A 7 13.61 -10.23 -2.83
C THR A 7 13.57 -8.73 -2.65
N ALA A 8 13.68 -8.01 -3.73
CA ALA A 8 13.63 -6.56 -3.68
C ALA A 8 12.27 -6.11 -3.14
N LEU A 9 12.27 -5.06 -2.36
CA LEU A 9 11.04 -4.53 -1.78
C LEU A 9 10.03 -4.16 -2.85
N SER A 10 10.47 -3.53 -3.93
CA SER A 10 9.58 -3.16 -5.01
C SER A 10 8.84 -4.38 -5.55
N LYS A 11 9.55 -5.50 -5.70
CA LYS A 11 8.94 -6.71 -6.21
C LYS A 11 7.91 -7.26 -5.23
N LYS A 12 8.19 -7.19 -3.94
CA LYS A 12 7.23 -7.63 -2.93
C LYS A 12 5.94 -6.83 -3.01
N LEU A 13 6.05 -5.55 -3.28
CA LEU A 13 4.88 -4.67 -3.31
C LEU A 13 4.21 -4.61 -4.68
N GLY A 14 4.77 -5.31 -5.67
CA GLY A 14 4.16 -5.33 -7.00
C GLY A 14 4.49 -4.11 -7.84
N ILE A 15 5.62 -3.46 -7.58
CA ILE A 15 6.02 -2.27 -8.30
C ILE A 15 6.99 -2.66 -9.40
N GLY A 16 6.62 -2.40 -10.63
CA GLY A 16 7.48 -2.62 -11.78
C GLY A 16 7.69 -1.31 -12.53
N THR A 17 8.37 -1.40 -13.66
CA THR A 17 8.67 -0.19 -14.44
C THR A 17 7.43 0.49 -15.00
N ASP A 18 6.36 -0.28 -15.20
CA ASP A 18 5.13 0.28 -15.72
C ASP A 18 4.13 0.67 -14.64
N THR A 19 4.51 0.59 -13.40
CA THR A 19 3.59 0.85 -12.29
C THR A 19 3.52 2.35 -12.01
N GLU A 20 2.31 2.84 -11.93
CA GLU A 20 2.08 4.18 -11.45
C GLU A 20 2.10 4.10 -9.93
N LEU A 21 3.08 4.71 -9.30
CA LEU A 21 3.32 4.56 -7.88
C LEU A 21 2.99 5.84 -7.12
N HIS A 22 2.19 5.72 -6.07
CA HIS A 22 1.88 6.84 -5.20
C HIS A 22 2.31 6.49 -3.78
N LEU A 23 3.17 7.32 -3.20
CA LEU A 23 3.63 7.12 -1.83
C LEU A 23 3.03 8.20 -0.95
N VAL A 24 2.43 7.81 0.16
CA VAL A 24 1.80 8.75 1.10
C VAL A 24 2.50 8.61 2.44
N ASN A 25 3.10 9.69 2.90
CA ASN A 25 3.82 9.75 4.18
C ASN A 25 4.98 8.77 4.28
N ALA A 26 5.61 8.43 3.18
CA ALA A 26 6.70 7.46 3.20
C ALA A 26 7.93 8.03 3.89
N PRO A 27 8.58 7.24 4.74
CA PRO A 27 9.87 7.66 5.27
C PRO A 27 10.85 7.89 4.13
N ALA A 28 11.72 8.87 4.28
CA ALA A 28 12.58 9.32 3.19
C ALA A 28 13.40 8.19 2.55
N ALA A 29 13.96 7.31 3.36
CA ALA A 29 14.77 6.21 2.82
C ALA A 29 13.93 5.24 2.00
N LEU A 30 12.71 4.95 2.45
CA LEU A 30 11.82 4.06 1.73
C LEU A 30 11.29 4.70 0.47
N ALA A 31 11.00 6.00 0.53
CA ALA A 31 10.55 6.72 -0.66
C ALA A 31 11.61 6.66 -1.74
N LYS A 32 12.86 6.84 -1.35
CA LYS A 32 13.97 6.81 -2.29
C LYS A 32 14.14 5.41 -2.89
N GLU A 33 14.09 4.40 -2.05
CA GLU A 33 14.25 3.02 -2.49
C GLU A 33 13.14 2.62 -3.46
N LEU A 34 11.90 2.92 -3.12
CA LEU A 34 10.77 2.52 -3.96
C LEU A 34 10.72 3.29 -5.26
N SER A 35 11.04 4.57 -5.22
CA SER A 35 11.05 5.37 -6.45
C SER A 35 12.16 4.93 -7.40
N ALA A 36 13.30 4.51 -6.87
CA ALA A 36 14.41 4.09 -7.70
C ALA A 36 14.15 2.75 -8.37
N SER A 37 13.11 2.03 -7.96
CA SER A 37 12.85 0.70 -8.49
C SER A 37 12.08 0.71 -9.80
N GLY A 38 11.79 1.86 -10.35
CA GLY A 38 11.18 1.93 -11.67
C GLY A 38 9.75 2.39 -11.71
N GLY A 39 9.07 2.42 -10.60
CA GLY A 39 7.71 2.94 -10.57
C GLY A 39 7.72 4.42 -10.89
N THR A 40 6.69 4.93 -11.55
CA THR A 40 6.67 6.32 -11.84
C THR A 40 5.60 6.99 -11.06
N ALA A 41 5.85 8.20 -10.71
CA ALA A 41 4.88 8.97 -10.02
C ALA A 41 3.92 9.63 -10.94
N ASN A 42 3.99 9.43 -12.21
CA ASN A 42 3.12 10.05 -12.96
C ASN A 42 2.13 9.27 -13.48
N LEU A 43 1.19 9.65 -13.72
CA LEU A 43 0.16 9.33 -13.81
C LEU A 43 -0.52 9.17 -14.96
N ASP A 44 -0.05 8.82 -16.01
CA ASP A 44 -0.69 8.50 -17.09
C ASP A 44 -1.28 7.28 -16.89
N ARG A 45 -2.27 6.98 -17.01
CA ARG A 45 -2.94 5.91 -16.76
C ARG A 45 -2.70 4.77 -17.52
N GLY A 46 -3.24 3.77 -17.72
CA GLY A 46 -3.10 2.59 -18.54
C GLY A 46 -2.35 1.48 -17.86
N THR A 47 -1.80 1.69 -16.75
CA THR A 47 -1.07 0.66 -16.02
C THR A 47 -1.69 0.48 -14.67
N SER A 48 -1.31 -0.56 -13.97
CA SER A 48 -1.77 -0.77 -12.62
C SER A 48 -1.22 0.31 -11.73
N SER A 49 -2.03 0.77 -10.81
CA SER A 49 -1.63 1.77 -9.84
C SER A 49 -1.39 1.10 -8.51
N VAL A 50 -0.31 1.47 -7.84
CA VAL A 50 0.02 1.00 -6.51
C VAL A 50 0.15 2.21 -5.60
N VAL A 51 -0.63 2.23 -4.54
CA VAL A 51 -0.57 3.28 -3.54
C VAL A 51 -0.02 2.67 -2.27
N VAL A 52 0.97 3.29 -1.64
CA VAL A 52 1.49 2.81 -0.37
C VAL A 52 1.32 3.93 0.65
N ILE A 53 0.52 3.69 1.67
CA ILE A 53 0.20 4.69 2.69
C ILE A 53 0.85 4.28 3.99
N PHE A 54 1.70 5.14 4.53
CA PHE A 54 2.36 4.90 5.80
C PHE A 54 1.63 5.70 6.88
N ALA A 55 1.21 5.05 7.94
CA ALA A 55 0.50 5.73 9.02
C ALA A 55 0.74 5.03 10.35
N LYS A 56 0.60 5.76 11.43
CA LYS A 56 0.70 5.23 12.78
C LYS A 56 -0.65 5.23 13.46
N GLU A 57 -1.61 5.96 12.93
CA GLU A 57 -2.94 6.09 13.53
C GLU A 57 -3.99 5.66 12.53
N ALA A 58 -4.94 4.88 13.02
CA ALA A 58 -5.98 4.32 12.15
C ALA A 58 -6.83 5.40 11.50
N ASP A 59 -7.13 6.48 12.22
CA ASP A 59 -7.94 7.55 11.66
C ASP A 59 -7.26 8.24 10.49
N ASP A 60 -5.96 8.47 10.61
CA ASP A 60 -5.21 9.07 9.52
C ASP A 60 -5.17 8.13 8.32
N LEU A 61 -4.93 6.85 8.59
CA LEU A 61 -4.89 5.86 7.53
C LEU A 61 -6.23 5.76 6.81
N GLU A 62 -7.32 5.76 7.57
CA GLU A 62 -8.65 5.67 6.98
C GLU A 62 -8.92 6.81 6.02
N ASN A 63 -8.61 8.04 6.43
CA ASN A 63 -8.82 9.19 5.58
C ASN A 63 -8.01 9.11 4.30
N ARG A 64 -6.76 8.69 4.40
CA ARG A 64 -5.89 8.58 3.23
C ARG A 64 -6.32 7.46 2.32
N PHE A 65 -6.78 6.36 2.90
CA PHE A 65 -7.25 5.21 2.14
C PHE A 65 -8.49 5.58 1.31
N LEU A 66 -9.44 6.25 1.93
CA LEU A 66 -10.67 6.63 1.23
C LEU A 66 -10.37 7.64 0.11
N GLU A 67 -9.44 8.53 0.35
CA GLU A 67 -8.98 9.44 -0.68
C GLU A 67 -8.38 8.69 -1.86
N ALA A 68 -7.51 7.72 -1.58
CA ALA A 68 -6.86 6.95 -2.63
C ALA A 68 -7.86 6.11 -3.41
N MET A 69 -8.85 5.55 -2.72
CA MET A 69 -9.88 4.76 -3.39
C MET A 69 -10.61 5.53 -4.46
N ALA A 70 -10.83 6.80 -4.23
CA ALA A 70 -11.63 7.61 -5.14
C ALA A 70 -11.03 7.69 -6.55
N SER A 71 -9.73 7.52 -6.69
CA SER A 71 -9.10 7.58 -8.00
C SER A 71 -8.37 6.28 -8.35
N LEU A 72 -8.57 5.22 -7.60
CA LEU A 72 -7.88 3.96 -7.85
C LEU A 72 -8.51 3.24 -9.04
N PRO A 73 -7.72 2.78 -10.00
CA PRO A 73 -8.30 1.96 -11.07
C PRO A 73 -8.70 0.58 -10.54
N ALA A 74 -9.55 -0.10 -11.28
CA ALA A 74 -10.10 -1.39 -10.84
C ALA A 74 -9.02 -2.44 -10.59
N ASP A 75 -7.89 -2.36 -11.27
CA ASP A 75 -6.79 -3.29 -11.09
C ASP A 75 -5.70 -2.74 -10.18
N GLY A 76 -5.97 -1.63 -9.51
CA GLY A 76 -5.00 -1.03 -8.60
C GLY A 76 -4.96 -1.71 -7.25
N SER A 77 -4.00 -1.33 -6.44
CA SER A 77 -3.87 -1.84 -5.09
C SER A 77 -3.45 -0.74 -4.14
N ILE A 78 -3.82 -0.90 -2.88
CA ILE A 78 -3.44 0.02 -1.82
C ILE A 78 -2.75 -0.80 -0.73
N TRP A 79 -1.50 -0.47 -0.45
CA TRP A 79 -0.78 -1.05 0.67
C TRP A 79 -0.97 -0.14 1.87
N CYS A 80 -1.44 -0.71 2.96
CA CYS A 80 -1.51 0.00 4.23
C CYS A 80 -0.29 -0.41 5.04
N ALA A 81 0.58 0.53 5.35
CA ALA A 81 1.80 0.25 6.10
C ALA A 81 1.73 0.88 7.48
N TRP A 82 2.03 0.11 8.50
CA TRP A 82 2.01 0.57 9.88
C TRP A 82 3.19 -0.01 10.64
N PRO A 83 3.57 0.60 11.77
CA PRO A 83 4.68 0.07 12.56
C PRO A 83 4.32 -1.29 13.16
N LYS A 84 5.17 -2.27 12.94
CA LYS A 84 4.93 -3.59 13.53
C LYS A 84 5.19 -3.53 15.04
N LYS A 85 4.58 -4.45 15.76
CA LYS A 85 4.68 -4.45 17.20
C LYS A 85 6.11 -4.52 17.68
N ALA A 86 6.93 -5.31 17.04
CA ALA A 86 8.32 -5.48 17.46
C ALA A 86 9.13 -4.20 17.34
N SER A 87 8.70 -3.23 16.56
CA SER A 87 9.41 -1.97 16.42
C SER A 87 9.27 -1.08 17.63
N LYS A 88 8.24 -1.34 18.45
CA LYS A 88 7.92 -0.53 19.61
C LYS A 88 7.52 0.90 19.29
N VAL A 89 7.30 1.23 18.05
CA VAL A 89 6.73 2.52 17.68
C VAL A 89 5.24 2.48 17.97
N ALA A 90 4.73 3.51 18.62
CA ALA A 90 3.33 3.54 19.04
C ALA A 90 2.40 3.59 17.83
N THR A 91 1.37 2.77 17.85
CA THR A 91 0.37 2.73 16.79
C THR A 91 -0.89 2.06 17.33
N ASP A 92 -2.04 2.46 16.82
CA ASP A 92 -3.29 1.78 17.13
C ASP A 92 -3.75 0.91 15.96
N ILE A 93 -2.87 0.67 14.99
CA ILE A 93 -3.23 -0.09 13.80
C ILE A 93 -2.82 -1.55 13.95
N THR A 94 -3.73 -2.45 13.59
CA THR A 94 -3.46 -3.88 13.52
C THR A 94 -4.09 -4.40 12.24
N GLU A 95 -3.73 -5.61 11.82
CA GLU A 95 -4.35 -6.23 10.65
C GLU A 95 -5.86 -6.32 10.80
N ASP A 96 -6.32 -6.74 11.98
CA ASP A 96 -7.75 -6.89 12.20
C ASP A 96 -8.46 -5.55 12.13
N ARG A 97 -7.85 -4.50 12.66
CA ARG A 97 -8.44 -3.17 12.58
C ARG A 97 -8.56 -2.72 11.13
N LEU A 98 -7.55 -3.01 10.32
CA LEU A 98 -7.60 -2.64 8.91
C LEU A 98 -8.70 -3.39 8.18
N ARG A 99 -8.89 -4.66 8.48
CA ARG A 99 -9.98 -5.41 7.88
C ARG A 99 -11.34 -4.85 8.29
N ASP A 100 -11.49 -4.50 9.56
CA ASP A 100 -12.74 -3.91 10.03
C ASP A 100 -13.05 -2.60 9.32
N LEU A 101 -12.04 -1.80 9.04
CA LEU A 101 -12.24 -0.51 8.39
C LEU A 101 -12.49 -0.65 6.89
N PHE A 102 -11.77 -1.55 6.22
CA PHE A 102 -11.71 -1.49 4.76
C PHE A 102 -12.44 -2.60 4.02
N LEU A 103 -12.76 -3.73 4.65
CA LEU A 103 -13.58 -4.72 3.98
C LEU A 103 -14.96 -4.17 3.59
N PRO A 104 -15.60 -3.32 4.43
CA PRO A 104 -16.89 -2.77 4.01
C PRO A 104 -16.84 -1.85 2.80
N THR A 105 -15.65 -1.39 2.41
CA THR A 105 -15.55 -0.47 1.27
C THR A 105 -15.65 -1.17 -0.07
N GLY A 106 -15.60 -2.49 -0.10
CA GLY A 106 -15.59 -3.22 -1.36
C GLY A 106 -14.21 -3.70 -1.75
N MET A 107 -13.20 -3.38 -0.96
CA MET A 107 -11.86 -3.90 -1.19
C MET A 107 -11.60 -5.09 -0.27
N VAL A 108 -10.64 -5.90 -0.64
CA VAL A 108 -10.31 -7.11 0.11
C VAL A 108 -8.79 -7.21 0.21
N ASP A 109 -8.31 -7.66 1.37
CA ASP A 109 -6.88 -7.84 1.57
C ASP A 109 -6.43 -9.17 0.96
N ASN A 110 -5.26 -9.19 0.37
CA ASN A 110 -4.77 -10.39 -0.28
C ASN A 110 -3.29 -10.68 -0.05
N LYS A 111 -2.57 -9.85 0.64
CA LYS A 111 -1.15 -10.12 0.86
C LYS A 111 -0.63 -9.33 2.05
N VAL A 112 0.21 -9.97 2.85
CA VAL A 112 0.92 -9.33 3.95
C VAL A 112 2.40 -9.36 3.61
N ALA A 113 3.12 -8.30 3.90
CA ALA A 113 4.55 -8.26 3.67
C ALA A 113 5.23 -7.41 4.74
N ALA A 114 6.43 -7.83 5.12
CA ALA A 114 7.29 -6.98 5.93
C ALA A 114 7.95 -6.00 5.00
N ILE A 115 7.84 -4.72 5.30
CA ILE A 115 8.43 -3.70 4.45
C ILE A 115 9.88 -3.46 4.89
N ASP A 116 10.08 -3.25 6.18
CA ASP A 116 11.43 -3.17 6.73
C ASP A 116 11.38 -3.55 8.21
N GLU A 117 12.36 -3.11 8.97
CA GLU A 117 12.42 -3.46 10.39
C GLU A 117 11.32 -2.83 11.20
N VAL A 118 10.78 -1.73 10.74
CA VAL A 118 9.74 -1.00 11.46
C VAL A 118 8.36 -1.27 10.89
N TRP A 119 8.22 -1.30 9.57
CA TRP A 119 6.92 -1.26 8.91
C TRP A 119 6.46 -2.61 8.39
N SER A 120 5.19 -2.91 8.64
CA SER A 120 4.49 -4.04 8.01
C SER A 120 3.50 -3.48 7.00
N GLY A 121 3.13 -4.29 6.03
CA GLY A 121 2.15 -3.87 5.03
C GLY A 121 1.07 -4.89 4.81
N LEU A 122 -0.14 -4.43 4.57
CA LEU A 122 -1.28 -5.26 4.19
C LEU A 122 -1.85 -4.68 2.90
N ARG A 123 -1.95 -5.49 1.87
CA ARG A 123 -2.38 -5.03 0.55
C ARG A 123 -3.86 -5.26 0.36
N PHE A 124 -4.55 -4.22 -0.11
CA PHE A 124 -5.96 -4.30 -0.46
C PHE A 124 -6.14 -4.11 -1.95
N VAL A 125 -7.02 -4.89 -2.54
CA VAL A 125 -7.38 -4.79 -3.97
C VAL A 125 -8.90 -4.73 -4.07
N VAL A 126 -9.41 -4.28 -5.21
CA VAL A 126 -10.84 -4.22 -5.45
C VAL A 126 -11.37 -5.65 -5.58
N ARG A 127 -12.50 -5.95 -4.92
CA ARG A 127 -13.12 -7.26 -5.04
C ARG A 127 -13.38 -7.56 -6.50
N LYS A 128 -13.15 -8.80 -6.88
CA LYS A 128 -13.25 -9.21 -8.28
C LYS A 128 -14.62 -8.83 -8.87
N GLU A 129 -15.67 -9.07 -8.13
CA GLU A 129 -17.03 -8.83 -8.63
C GLU A 129 -17.39 -7.36 -8.75
N LEU A 130 -16.59 -6.47 -8.20
CA LEU A 130 -16.86 -5.04 -8.28
C LEU A 130 -16.00 -4.33 -9.32
N ARG A 131 -15.07 -5.05 -9.95
CA ARG A 131 -14.11 -4.38 -10.83
C ARG A 131 -14.75 -3.76 -12.06
N ALA A 132 -15.80 -4.39 -12.57
CA ALA A 132 -16.44 -3.89 -13.79
C ALA A 132 -17.11 -2.53 -13.59
N THR A 133 -17.55 -2.24 -12.38
CA THR A 133 -18.23 -0.98 -12.10
C THR A 133 -17.43 -0.03 -11.21
N TRP A 134 -16.18 -0.38 -10.92
CA TRP A 134 -15.38 0.40 -9.99
C TRP A 134 -14.96 1.73 -10.61
N ASN A 135 -15.31 2.81 -9.94
CA ASN A 135 -14.95 4.17 -10.37
C ASN A 135 -15.28 4.46 -11.86
N THR A 136 -16.41 3.95 -12.32
CA THR A 136 -16.83 4.22 -13.71
C THR A 136 -17.69 5.47 -13.84
#